data_5968ae5bb92b6776009239449e64269a
#
_entry.id   5968ae5bb92b6776009239449e64269a
#
_cell.length_a   1.000
_cell.length_b   1.000
_cell.length_c   1.000
_cell.angle_alpha   90.00
_cell.angle_beta   90.00
_cell.angle_gamma   90.00
#
_symmetry.space_group_name_H-M   'P 1'
#
loop_
_entity.id
_entity.type
_entity.pdbx_description
1 polymer ?
#
loop_
_entity_poly.entity_id
_entity_poly.type
_entity_poly.pdbx_seq_one_letter_code
_entity_poly.pdbx_strand_id
1 'polypeptide(L)'
;DFSSKIKLAITNFSFWKYGVFASLSNVLTQLLFVIDILLIGYLLEDTEMITNYRYISLIPFSLLFLPRVFIATDFVAFTEKIYDKNYIVNYMKSYMLFFLMISCVLLLFSFLFAEQILAILDRNFIQFVDTFLILMFGIVGIYIFRGLFGNLLSSIGKAHINYYIASFALIINILTNYYLIPKYGIKGAAITSAILMWFTGIISLIWFWYLYRKLLLNKK
;
A
#
# COMPACT_ATOMS: atom_id res chain seq x y z
N ASP A 1 35.86 -2.07 -14.98
CA ASP A 1 35.88 -3.43 -14.48
C ASP A 1 34.64 -3.65 -13.59
N PHE A 2 33.74 -4.58 -14.01
CA PHE A 2 32.46 -4.84 -13.36
C PHE A 2 32.64 -5.37 -11.91
N SER A 3 33.66 -6.19 -11.72
CA SER A 3 33.99 -6.79 -10.40
C SER A 3 34.45 -5.76 -9.36
N SER A 4 35.20 -4.75 -9.76
CA SER A 4 35.64 -3.67 -8.86
C SER A 4 34.50 -2.73 -8.47
N LYS A 5 33.57 -2.45 -9.40
CA LYS A 5 32.35 -1.66 -9.12
C LYS A 5 31.41 -2.37 -8.15
N ILE A 6 31.26 -3.70 -8.25
CA ILE A 6 30.46 -4.51 -7.31
C ILE A 6 31.11 -4.49 -5.92
N LYS A 7 32.43 -4.71 -5.82
CA LYS A 7 33.15 -4.63 -4.53
C LYS A 7 32.99 -3.28 -3.85
N LEU A 8 33.11 -2.18 -4.60
CA LEU A 8 32.92 -0.82 -4.09
C LEU A 8 31.46 -0.57 -3.60
N ALA A 9 30.45 -1.14 -4.28
CA ALA A 9 29.06 -1.02 -3.86
C ALA A 9 28.79 -1.79 -2.56
N ILE A 10 29.32 -3.01 -2.43
CA ILE A 10 29.13 -3.87 -1.24
C ILE A 10 29.83 -3.28 0.01
N THR A 11 30.94 -2.57 -0.15
CA THR A 11 31.65 -1.92 0.97
C THR A 11 31.06 -0.57 1.39
N ASN A 12 30.11 -0.04 0.61
CA ASN A 12 29.52 1.26 0.89
C ASN A 12 28.39 1.16 1.92
N PHE A 13 28.59 1.77 3.10
CA PHE A 13 27.61 1.82 4.18
C PHE A 13 26.25 2.39 3.75
N SER A 14 26.21 3.33 2.81
CA SER A 14 24.97 3.89 2.30
C SER A 14 24.14 2.88 1.50
N PHE A 15 24.77 1.94 0.81
CA PHE A 15 24.10 0.82 0.11
C PHE A 15 23.37 -0.08 1.10
N TRP A 16 24.06 -0.53 2.15
CA TRP A 16 23.46 -1.38 3.17
C TRP A 16 22.34 -0.67 3.94
N LYS A 17 22.57 0.61 4.29
CA LYS A 17 21.54 1.42 4.94
C LYS A 17 20.26 1.51 4.09
N TYR A 18 20.39 1.77 2.80
CA TYR A 18 19.25 1.79 1.88
C TYR A 18 18.55 0.43 1.82
N GLY A 19 19.29 -0.66 1.65
CA GLY A 19 18.76 -2.02 1.58
C GLY A 19 17.97 -2.41 2.84
N VAL A 20 18.52 -2.12 4.02
CA VAL A 20 17.86 -2.40 5.31
C VAL A 20 16.55 -1.62 5.42
N PHE A 21 16.53 -0.33 5.14
CA PHE A 21 15.29 0.46 5.20
C PHE A 21 14.27 0.03 4.17
N ALA A 22 14.69 -0.33 2.96
CA ALA A 22 13.79 -0.83 1.93
C ALA A 22 13.17 -2.18 2.34
N SER A 23 13.97 -3.10 2.86
CA SER A 23 13.49 -4.40 3.35
C SER A 23 12.56 -4.26 4.54
N LEU A 24 12.92 -3.47 5.55
CA LEU A 24 12.08 -3.22 6.72
C LEU A 24 10.76 -2.53 6.33
N SER A 25 10.79 -1.59 5.38
CA SER A 25 9.58 -0.95 4.87
C SER A 25 8.63 -1.97 4.22
N ASN A 26 9.17 -2.93 3.45
CA ASN A 26 8.38 -3.99 2.84
C ASN A 26 7.78 -4.92 3.89
N VAL A 27 8.56 -5.34 4.90
CA VAL A 27 8.09 -6.18 6.00
C VAL A 27 6.97 -5.48 6.76
N LEU A 28 7.15 -4.21 7.14
CA LEU A 28 6.12 -3.45 7.86
C LEU A 28 4.86 -3.25 7.02
N THR A 29 5.01 -3.04 5.71
CA THR A 29 3.85 -2.94 4.80
C THR A 29 3.08 -4.26 4.72
N GLN A 30 3.76 -5.41 4.72
CA GLN A 30 3.11 -6.72 4.78
C GLN A 30 2.44 -6.95 6.14
N LEU A 31 3.08 -6.54 7.24
CA LEU A 31 2.49 -6.65 8.56
C LEU A 31 1.18 -5.87 8.70
N LEU A 32 1.03 -4.72 8.03
CA LEU A 32 -0.23 -3.97 8.03
C LEU A 32 -1.44 -4.78 7.55
N PHE A 33 -1.24 -5.75 6.64
CA PHE A 33 -2.32 -6.62 6.16
C PHE A 33 -2.56 -7.85 7.05
N VAL A 34 -1.56 -8.25 7.82
CA VAL A 34 -1.64 -9.43 8.69
C VAL A 34 -2.08 -9.06 10.10
N ILE A 35 -1.72 -7.88 10.58
CA ILE A 35 -1.97 -7.45 11.96
C ILE A 35 -3.46 -7.38 12.29
N ASP A 36 -4.31 -7.04 11.31
CA ASP A 36 -5.75 -7.02 11.47
C ASP A 36 -6.29 -8.40 11.88
N ILE A 37 -5.82 -9.46 11.20
CA ILE A 37 -6.22 -10.85 11.48
C ILE A 37 -5.78 -11.25 12.89
N LEU A 38 -4.55 -10.87 13.29
CA LEU A 38 -4.04 -11.16 14.64
C LEU A 38 -4.84 -10.43 15.72
N LEU A 39 -5.18 -9.15 15.49
CA LEU A 39 -5.96 -8.35 16.43
C LEU A 39 -7.41 -8.80 16.52
N ILE A 40 -8.04 -9.23 15.42
CA ILE A 40 -9.36 -9.85 15.42
C ILE A 40 -9.36 -11.08 16.33
N GLY A 41 -8.37 -11.97 16.15
CA GLY A 41 -8.24 -13.16 16.98
C GLY A 41 -8.01 -12.87 18.45
N TYR A 42 -7.17 -11.88 18.75
CA TYR A 42 -6.87 -11.50 20.11
C TYR A 42 -8.03 -10.79 20.84
N LEU A 43 -8.77 -9.92 20.13
CA LEU A 43 -9.78 -9.05 20.73
C LEU A 43 -11.18 -9.66 20.75
N LEU A 44 -11.52 -10.52 19.79
CA LEU A 44 -12.83 -11.17 19.71
C LEU A 44 -12.82 -12.60 20.26
N GLU A 45 -11.65 -13.22 20.38
CA GLU A 45 -11.48 -14.63 20.79
C GLU A 45 -12.35 -15.62 19.98
N ASP A 46 -12.66 -15.25 18.72
CA ASP A 46 -13.57 -15.96 17.84
C ASP A 46 -12.85 -16.37 16.55
N THR A 47 -12.64 -17.68 16.41
CA THR A 47 -11.96 -18.28 15.24
C THR A 47 -12.79 -18.15 13.95
N GLU A 48 -14.12 -18.10 14.08
CA GLU A 48 -15.00 -17.91 12.94
C GLU A 48 -14.83 -16.49 12.35
N MET A 49 -14.74 -15.46 13.17
CA MET A 49 -14.50 -14.08 12.73
C MET A 49 -13.14 -13.90 12.08
N ILE A 50 -12.11 -14.60 12.56
CA ILE A 50 -10.79 -14.63 11.89
C ILE A 50 -10.92 -15.19 10.47
N THR A 51 -11.61 -16.33 10.35
CA THR A 51 -11.82 -17.01 9.09
C THR A 51 -12.61 -16.15 8.13
N ASN A 52 -13.71 -15.55 8.59
CA ASN A 52 -14.57 -14.68 7.81
C ASN A 52 -13.78 -13.47 7.28
N TYR A 53 -13.03 -12.76 8.12
CA TYR A 53 -12.22 -11.61 7.68
C TYR A 53 -11.16 -12.00 6.67
N ARG A 54 -10.49 -13.13 6.87
CA ARG A 54 -9.46 -13.64 5.97
C ARG A 54 -10.01 -13.91 4.57
N TYR A 55 -11.19 -14.56 4.46
CA TYR A 55 -11.81 -14.84 3.16
C TYR A 55 -12.36 -13.58 2.49
N ILE A 56 -13.02 -12.70 3.25
CA ILE A 56 -13.58 -11.46 2.74
C ILE A 56 -12.47 -10.53 2.21
N SER A 57 -11.34 -10.47 2.90
CA SER A 57 -10.19 -9.65 2.52
C SER A 57 -9.34 -10.23 1.39
N LEU A 58 -9.53 -11.52 1.05
CA LEU A 58 -8.72 -12.22 0.04
C LEU A 58 -8.80 -11.52 -1.33
N ILE A 59 -10.01 -11.21 -1.80
CA ILE A 59 -10.22 -10.57 -3.11
C ILE A 59 -9.65 -9.14 -3.09
N PRO A 60 -10.03 -8.25 -2.16
CA PRO A 60 -9.43 -6.93 -2.08
C PRO A 60 -7.89 -6.95 -2.06
N PHE A 61 -7.28 -7.73 -1.19
CA PHE A 61 -5.82 -7.74 -1.06
C PHE A 61 -5.10 -8.40 -2.23
N SER A 62 -5.72 -9.37 -2.90
CA SER A 62 -5.16 -9.93 -4.13
C SER A 62 -5.04 -8.90 -5.26
N LEU A 63 -5.97 -7.96 -5.33
CA LEU A 63 -5.93 -6.87 -6.32
C LEU A 63 -4.72 -5.94 -6.17
N LEU A 64 -4.08 -5.89 -4.99
CA LEU A 64 -2.84 -5.11 -4.76
C LEU A 64 -1.67 -5.57 -5.64
N PHE A 65 -1.77 -6.73 -6.25
CA PHE A 65 -0.82 -7.20 -7.25
C PHE A 65 -0.73 -6.28 -8.48
N LEU A 66 -1.86 -5.69 -8.93
CA LEU A 66 -1.91 -4.89 -10.14
C LEU A 66 -0.92 -3.69 -10.14
N PRO A 67 -0.99 -2.73 -9.20
CA PRO A 67 -0.06 -1.60 -9.19
C PRO A 67 1.38 -2.05 -8.97
N ARG A 68 1.61 -3.15 -8.27
CA ARG A 68 2.95 -3.70 -8.04
C ARG A 68 3.61 -4.14 -9.34
N VAL A 69 2.88 -4.84 -10.21
CA VAL A 69 3.41 -5.29 -11.51
C VAL A 69 3.71 -4.10 -12.42
N PHE A 70 2.76 -3.17 -12.55
CA PHE A 70 2.96 -1.98 -13.40
C PHE A 70 4.18 -1.16 -12.99
N ILE A 71 4.39 -0.95 -11.70
CA ILE A 71 5.51 -0.14 -11.22
C ILE A 71 6.83 -0.89 -11.30
N ALA A 72 6.84 -2.21 -11.10
CA ALA A 72 8.07 -3.01 -11.18
C ALA A 72 8.72 -2.93 -12.56
N THR A 73 7.92 -2.86 -13.63
CA THR A 73 8.42 -2.71 -15.01
C THR A 73 9.05 -1.35 -15.25
N ASP A 74 8.53 -0.30 -14.63
CA ASP A 74 8.92 1.09 -14.90
C ASP A 74 9.92 1.65 -13.89
N PHE A 75 10.25 0.89 -12.84
CA PHE A 75 11.12 1.36 -11.76
C PHE A 75 12.51 1.80 -12.24
N VAL A 76 13.08 1.08 -13.19
CA VAL A 76 14.39 1.42 -13.80
C VAL A 76 14.30 2.77 -14.54
N ALA A 77 13.24 2.95 -15.35
CA ALA A 77 13.02 4.19 -16.07
C ALA A 77 12.82 5.40 -15.13
N PHE A 78 12.18 5.21 -13.97
CA PHE A 78 12.09 6.27 -12.95
C PHE A 78 13.46 6.66 -12.41
N THR A 79 14.31 5.67 -12.12
CA THR A 79 15.63 5.93 -11.52
C THR A 79 16.52 6.65 -12.52
N GLU A 80 16.50 6.26 -13.78
CA GLU A 80 17.30 6.88 -14.84
C GLU A 80 16.82 8.29 -15.20
N LYS A 81 15.50 8.49 -15.29
CA LYS A 81 14.88 9.76 -15.72
C LYS A 81 14.40 10.64 -14.56
N ILE A 82 14.83 10.35 -13.33
CA ILE A 82 14.32 11.04 -12.14
C ILE A 82 14.54 12.56 -12.16
N TYR A 83 15.55 13.02 -12.88
CA TYR A 83 15.85 14.44 -13.04
C TYR A 83 15.08 15.12 -14.19
N ASP A 84 14.43 14.34 -15.06
CA ASP A 84 13.53 14.88 -16.06
C ASP A 84 12.14 15.12 -15.43
N LYS A 85 11.93 16.37 -15.01
CA LYS A 85 10.68 16.78 -14.37
C LYS A 85 9.46 16.54 -15.26
N ASN A 86 9.57 16.81 -16.56
CA ASN A 86 8.45 16.67 -17.48
C ASN A 86 8.07 15.19 -17.65
N TYR A 87 9.06 14.31 -17.76
CA TYR A 87 8.83 12.87 -17.81
C TYR A 87 8.13 12.37 -16.55
N ILE A 88 8.65 12.68 -15.37
CA ILE A 88 8.08 12.23 -14.09
C ILE A 88 6.67 12.77 -13.89
N VAL A 89 6.40 14.05 -14.16
CA VAL A 89 5.07 14.64 -14.00
C VAL A 89 4.06 14.03 -14.97
N ASN A 90 4.44 13.83 -16.24
CA ASN A 90 3.56 13.22 -17.23
C ASN A 90 3.26 11.76 -16.87
N TYR A 91 4.27 11.01 -16.45
CA TYR A 91 4.07 9.64 -16.00
C TYR A 91 3.11 9.58 -14.81
N MET A 92 3.31 10.43 -13.80
CA MET A 92 2.42 10.49 -12.62
C MET A 92 0.97 10.76 -13.02
N LYS A 93 0.74 11.73 -13.93
CA LYS A 93 -0.61 12.04 -14.42
C LYS A 93 -1.24 10.85 -15.14
N SER A 94 -0.50 10.21 -16.05
CA SER A 94 -0.98 9.05 -16.81
C SER A 94 -1.27 7.86 -15.90
N TYR A 95 -0.39 7.58 -14.95
CA TYR A 95 -0.57 6.52 -13.97
C TYR A 95 -1.80 6.77 -13.09
N MET A 96 -1.91 7.97 -12.51
CA MET A 96 -3.04 8.31 -11.64
C MET A 96 -4.38 8.25 -12.39
N LEU A 97 -4.43 8.76 -13.63
CA LEU A 97 -5.63 8.69 -14.45
C LEU A 97 -6.01 7.23 -14.79
N PHE A 98 -5.04 6.42 -15.19
CA PHE A 98 -5.24 5.01 -15.51
C PHE A 98 -5.76 4.23 -14.29
N PHE A 99 -5.11 4.36 -13.15
CA PHE A 99 -5.54 3.66 -11.94
C PHE A 99 -6.83 4.25 -11.33
N LEU A 100 -7.14 5.52 -11.57
CA LEU A 100 -8.44 6.09 -11.22
C LEU A 100 -9.55 5.44 -12.04
N MET A 101 -9.38 5.28 -13.36
CA MET A 101 -10.35 4.60 -14.21
C MET A 101 -10.56 3.14 -13.78
N ILE A 102 -9.47 2.40 -13.56
CA ILE A 102 -9.57 1.01 -13.05
C ILE A 102 -10.29 0.98 -11.70
N SER A 103 -9.98 1.90 -10.79
CA SER A 103 -10.62 1.98 -9.48
C SER A 103 -12.12 2.26 -9.57
N CYS A 104 -12.53 3.15 -10.47
CA CYS A 104 -13.96 3.42 -10.70
C CYS A 104 -14.68 2.18 -11.21
N VAL A 105 -14.10 1.45 -12.17
CA VAL A 105 -14.68 0.20 -12.69
C VAL A 105 -14.77 -0.87 -11.60
N LEU A 106 -13.68 -1.05 -10.83
CA LEU A 106 -13.65 -2.04 -9.75
C LEU A 106 -14.64 -1.71 -8.63
N LEU A 107 -14.76 -0.44 -8.24
CA LEU A 107 -15.73 -0.03 -7.22
C LEU A 107 -17.17 -0.20 -7.71
N LEU A 108 -17.46 0.21 -8.95
CA LEU A 108 -18.78 0.04 -9.53
C LEU A 108 -19.16 -1.45 -9.62
N PHE A 109 -18.24 -2.27 -10.12
CA PHE A 109 -18.43 -3.72 -10.20
C PHE A 109 -18.65 -4.34 -8.82
N SER A 110 -17.80 -3.97 -7.84
CA SER A 110 -17.96 -4.47 -6.48
C SER A 110 -19.26 -4.03 -5.85
N PHE A 111 -19.70 -2.79 -6.07
CA PHE A 111 -20.96 -2.29 -5.52
C PHE A 111 -22.19 -3.03 -6.12
N LEU A 112 -22.16 -3.33 -7.42
CA LEU A 112 -23.27 -4.03 -8.09
C LEU A 112 -23.31 -5.53 -7.80
N PHE A 113 -22.16 -6.16 -7.60
CA PHE A 113 -22.02 -7.61 -7.53
C PHE A 113 -21.42 -8.13 -6.21
N ALA A 114 -21.35 -7.31 -5.14
CA ALA A 114 -20.74 -7.70 -3.87
C ALA A 114 -21.33 -8.98 -3.28
N GLU A 115 -22.67 -9.09 -3.27
CA GLU A 115 -23.36 -10.27 -2.76
C GLU A 115 -23.02 -11.52 -3.56
N GLN A 116 -23.02 -11.41 -4.89
CA GLN A 116 -22.71 -12.53 -5.79
C GLN A 116 -21.25 -12.95 -5.65
N ILE A 117 -20.32 -11.98 -5.55
CA ILE A 117 -18.90 -12.26 -5.36
C ILE A 117 -18.67 -13.01 -4.05
N LEU A 118 -19.27 -12.56 -2.96
CA LEU A 118 -19.13 -13.20 -1.66
C LEU A 118 -19.85 -14.55 -1.62
N ALA A 119 -21.02 -14.69 -2.26
CA ALA A 119 -21.76 -15.94 -2.36
C ALA A 119 -21.01 -17.06 -3.11
N ILE A 120 -20.09 -16.71 -4.03
CA ILE A 120 -19.20 -17.68 -4.70
C ILE A 120 -18.24 -18.35 -3.69
N LEU A 121 -17.79 -17.59 -2.69
CA LEU A 121 -16.91 -18.12 -1.64
C LEU A 121 -17.72 -18.94 -0.62
N ASP A 122 -18.75 -18.31 -0.04
CA ASP A 122 -19.74 -18.92 0.85
C ASP A 122 -20.95 -17.98 0.99
N ARG A 123 -22.17 -18.53 0.98
CA ARG A 123 -23.41 -17.75 1.18
C ARG A 123 -23.43 -17.02 2.53
N ASN A 124 -22.78 -17.56 3.55
CA ASN A 124 -22.68 -16.95 4.86
C ASN A 124 -21.89 -15.63 4.83
N PHE A 125 -21.08 -15.39 3.80
CA PHE A 125 -20.29 -14.15 3.70
C PHE A 125 -21.10 -12.95 3.20
N ILE A 126 -22.33 -13.15 2.68
CA ILE A 126 -23.21 -12.06 2.22
C ILE A 126 -23.47 -11.04 3.34
N GLN A 127 -23.57 -11.48 4.59
CA GLN A 127 -23.75 -10.59 5.73
C GLN A 127 -22.60 -9.58 5.93
N PHE A 128 -21.45 -9.79 5.30
CA PHE A 128 -20.25 -8.95 5.42
C PHE A 128 -19.98 -8.10 4.18
N VAL A 129 -20.98 -7.87 3.31
CA VAL A 129 -20.88 -7.02 2.11
C VAL A 129 -20.29 -5.64 2.45
N ASP A 130 -20.72 -5.01 3.54
CA ASP A 130 -20.19 -3.73 3.98
C ASP A 130 -18.68 -3.78 4.24
N THR A 131 -18.20 -4.85 4.91
CA THR A 131 -16.77 -5.04 5.21
C THR A 131 -15.95 -5.17 3.93
N PHE A 132 -16.46 -5.95 2.97
CA PHE A 132 -15.86 -6.12 1.65
C PHE A 132 -15.76 -4.78 0.88
N LEU A 133 -16.87 -4.02 0.81
CA LEU A 133 -16.91 -2.73 0.11
C LEU A 133 -15.98 -1.68 0.74
N ILE A 134 -15.88 -1.66 2.07
CA ILE A 134 -14.94 -0.78 2.78
C ILE A 134 -13.48 -1.11 2.38
N LEU A 135 -13.10 -2.38 2.34
CA LEU A 135 -11.78 -2.79 1.89
C LEU A 135 -11.53 -2.45 0.42
N MET A 136 -12.52 -2.66 -0.45
CA MET A 136 -12.43 -2.27 -1.87
C MET A 136 -12.21 -0.76 -2.03
N PHE A 137 -12.90 0.07 -1.23
CA PHE A 137 -12.65 1.50 -1.20
C PHE A 137 -11.23 1.85 -0.68
N GLY A 138 -10.73 1.11 0.30
CA GLY A 138 -9.36 1.28 0.82
C GLY A 138 -8.30 1.06 -0.27
N ILE A 139 -8.45 0.02 -1.10
CA ILE A 139 -7.52 -0.32 -2.19
C ILE A 139 -7.33 0.82 -3.18
N VAL A 140 -8.35 1.62 -3.44
CA VAL A 140 -8.26 2.80 -4.32
C VAL A 140 -7.15 3.75 -3.85
N GLY A 141 -7.00 3.95 -2.55
CA GLY A 141 -5.93 4.78 -1.98
C GLY A 141 -4.53 4.25 -2.31
N ILE A 142 -4.36 2.92 -2.31
CA ILE A 142 -3.09 2.31 -2.72
C ILE A 142 -2.89 2.43 -4.23
N TYR A 143 -3.93 2.19 -5.02
CA TYR A 143 -3.87 2.26 -6.48
C TYR A 143 -3.43 3.64 -6.97
N ILE A 144 -4.08 4.70 -6.49
CA ILE A 144 -3.85 6.06 -6.97
C ILE A 144 -2.57 6.64 -6.37
N PHE A 145 -2.29 6.38 -5.09
CA PHE A 145 -1.24 7.09 -4.36
C PHE A 145 -0.10 6.20 -3.87
N ARG A 146 -0.35 5.26 -2.97
CA ARG A 146 0.71 4.53 -2.27
C ARG A 146 1.59 3.73 -3.20
N GLY A 147 0.99 3.05 -4.18
CA GLY A 147 1.71 2.26 -5.17
C GLY A 147 2.74 3.10 -5.92
N LEU A 148 2.34 4.24 -6.46
CA LEU A 148 3.23 5.12 -7.21
C LEU A 148 4.24 5.85 -6.32
N PHE A 149 3.75 6.64 -5.35
CA PHE A 149 4.59 7.56 -4.60
C PHE A 149 5.54 6.86 -3.63
N GLY A 150 5.19 5.68 -3.12
CA GLY A 150 6.10 4.84 -2.36
C GLY A 150 7.31 4.38 -3.18
N ASN A 151 7.10 4.02 -4.45
CA ASN A 151 8.18 3.62 -5.35
C ASN A 151 9.00 4.82 -5.83
N LEU A 152 8.37 5.96 -6.13
CA LEU A 152 9.08 7.19 -6.48
C LEU A 152 9.95 7.70 -5.31
N LEU A 153 9.52 7.57 -4.05
CA LEU A 153 10.37 7.84 -2.88
C LEU A 153 11.60 6.93 -2.84
N SER A 154 11.42 5.66 -3.18
CA SER A 154 12.55 4.72 -3.27
C SER A 154 13.50 5.06 -4.40
N SER A 155 13.00 5.47 -5.58
CA SER A 155 13.82 5.83 -6.73
C SER A 155 14.68 7.09 -6.51
N ILE A 156 14.24 8.03 -5.65
CA ILE A 156 15.07 9.18 -5.21
C ILE A 156 15.99 8.84 -4.03
N GLY A 157 16.16 7.56 -3.69
CA GLY A 157 17.03 7.11 -2.60
C GLY A 157 16.49 7.35 -1.19
N LYS A 158 15.18 7.60 -1.04
CA LYS A 158 14.55 7.94 0.24
C LYS A 158 13.69 6.80 0.82
N ALA A 159 14.16 5.56 0.68
CA ALA A 159 13.49 4.37 1.22
C ALA A 159 13.20 4.45 2.73
N HIS A 160 14.04 5.15 3.51
CA HIS A 160 13.81 5.37 4.94
C HIS A 160 12.49 6.12 5.24
N ILE A 161 12.04 6.98 4.32
CA ILE A 161 10.74 7.67 4.48
C ILE A 161 9.60 6.65 4.42
N ASN A 162 9.66 5.70 3.48
CA ASN A 162 8.67 4.62 3.39
C ASN A 162 8.64 3.78 4.69
N TYR A 163 9.81 3.51 5.26
CA TYR A 163 9.92 2.83 6.56
C TYR A 163 9.20 3.61 7.67
N TYR A 164 9.46 4.92 7.80
CA TYR A 164 8.79 5.74 8.82
C TYR A 164 7.28 5.84 8.61
N ILE A 165 6.82 5.97 7.35
CA ILE A 165 5.38 5.98 7.04
C ILE A 165 4.74 4.64 7.45
N ALA A 166 5.36 3.51 7.10
CA ALA A 166 4.85 2.18 7.44
C ALA A 166 4.87 1.91 8.95
N SER A 167 5.94 2.32 9.66
CA SER A 167 6.04 2.19 11.12
C SER A 167 4.95 2.98 11.83
N PHE A 168 4.75 4.23 11.43
CA PHE A 168 3.71 5.08 12.01
C PHE A 168 2.30 4.55 11.72
N ALA A 169 2.08 4.08 10.48
CA ALA A 169 0.82 3.46 10.11
C ALA A 169 0.53 2.19 10.93
N LEU A 170 1.55 1.37 11.22
CA LEU A 170 1.40 0.17 12.05
C LEU A 170 0.99 0.51 13.48
N ILE A 171 1.58 1.54 14.07
CA ILE A 171 1.20 2.01 15.41
C ILE A 171 -0.26 2.49 15.42
N ILE A 172 -0.65 3.31 14.43
CA ILE A 172 -2.04 3.76 14.30
C ILE A 172 -2.98 2.59 14.07
N ASN A 173 -2.59 1.61 13.24
CA ASN A 173 -3.39 0.41 12.99
C ASN A 173 -3.71 -0.32 14.29
N ILE A 174 -2.70 -0.59 15.12
CA ILE A 174 -2.89 -1.29 16.39
C ILE A 174 -3.83 -0.50 17.32
N LEU A 175 -3.59 0.81 17.49
CA LEU A 175 -4.40 1.66 18.36
C LEU A 175 -5.85 1.77 17.89
N THR A 176 -6.07 1.96 16.59
CA THR A 176 -7.42 2.11 16.03
C THR A 176 -8.19 0.79 16.07
N ASN A 177 -7.53 -0.31 15.75
CA ASN A 177 -8.12 -1.64 15.82
C ASN A 177 -8.49 -2.03 17.26
N TYR A 178 -7.63 -1.72 18.22
CA TYR A 178 -7.94 -1.96 19.64
C TYR A 178 -9.23 -1.27 20.07
N TYR A 179 -9.56 -0.13 19.46
CA TYR A 179 -10.80 0.61 19.75
C TYR A 179 -11.98 0.19 18.86
N LEU A 180 -11.77 -0.05 17.56
CA LEU A 180 -12.85 -0.29 16.60
C LEU A 180 -13.28 -1.75 16.51
N ILE A 181 -12.37 -2.73 16.68
CA ILE A 181 -12.74 -4.15 16.61
C ILE A 181 -13.73 -4.55 17.71
N PRO A 182 -13.56 -4.17 19.00
CA PRO A 182 -14.55 -4.51 20.02
C PRO A 182 -15.94 -3.89 19.80
N LYS A 183 -16.02 -2.77 19.06
CA LYS A 183 -17.28 -2.07 18.78
C LYS A 183 -17.98 -2.55 17.52
N TYR A 184 -17.22 -2.86 16.47
CA TYR A 184 -17.75 -3.10 15.13
C TYR A 184 -17.32 -4.45 14.54
N GLY A 185 -16.66 -5.30 15.35
CA GLY A 185 -16.15 -6.59 14.87
C GLY A 185 -15.18 -6.44 13.70
N ILE A 186 -15.23 -7.36 12.76
CA ILE A 186 -14.37 -7.36 11.57
C ILE A 186 -14.57 -6.13 10.66
N LYS A 187 -15.73 -5.49 10.70
CA LYS A 187 -15.97 -4.21 10.02
C LYS A 187 -15.07 -3.10 10.58
N GLY A 188 -14.79 -3.11 11.90
CA GLY A 188 -13.85 -2.18 12.53
C GLY A 188 -12.44 -2.31 11.97
N ALA A 189 -11.94 -3.53 11.77
CA ALA A 189 -10.66 -3.78 11.14
C ALA A 189 -10.61 -3.28 9.69
N ALA A 190 -11.68 -3.51 8.91
CA ALA A 190 -11.77 -3.03 7.54
C ALA A 190 -11.74 -1.48 7.46
N ILE A 191 -12.43 -0.79 8.37
CA ILE A 191 -12.41 0.68 8.45
C ILE A 191 -10.99 1.17 8.74
N THR A 192 -10.32 0.59 9.72
CA THR A 192 -8.93 0.93 10.06
C THR A 192 -8.02 0.76 8.84
N SER A 193 -8.06 -0.41 8.20
CA SER A 193 -7.25 -0.70 7.02
C SER A 193 -7.54 0.26 5.87
N ALA A 194 -8.81 0.54 5.56
CA ALA A 194 -9.17 1.47 4.49
C ALA A 194 -8.64 2.89 4.75
N ILE A 195 -8.80 3.42 5.97
CA ILE A 195 -8.26 4.73 6.35
C ILE A 195 -6.74 4.77 6.18
N LEU A 196 -6.03 3.74 6.65
CA LEU A 196 -4.57 3.69 6.57
C LEU A 196 -4.04 3.55 5.14
N MET A 197 -4.76 2.86 4.26
CA MET A 197 -4.41 2.77 2.84
C MET A 197 -4.43 4.15 2.17
N TRP A 198 -5.46 4.96 2.42
CA TRP A 198 -5.52 6.34 1.95
C TRP A 198 -4.48 7.23 2.62
N PHE A 199 -4.37 7.18 3.93
CA PHE A 199 -3.45 7.98 4.72
C PHE A 199 -1.99 7.78 4.29
N THR A 200 -1.53 6.53 4.21
CA THR A 200 -0.16 6.21 3.79
C THR A 200 0.12 6.64 2.35
N GLY A 201 -0.88 6.55 1.48
CA GLY A 201 -0.81 7.02 0.10
C GLY A 201 -0.65 8.53 0.00
N ILE A 202 -1.51 9.28 0.68
CA ILE A 202 -1.49 10.75 0.68
C ILE A 202 -0.19 11.29 1.31
N ILE A 203 0.25 10.71 2.43
CA ILE A 203 1.53 11.10 3.04
C ILE A 203 2.70 10.81 2.11
N SER A 204 2.71 9.68 1.40
CA SER A 204 3.75 9.37 0.42
C SER A 204 3.80 10.39 -0.72
N LEU A 205 2.64 10.85 -1.23
CA LEU A 205 2.52 11.93 -2.20
C LEU A 205 3.15 13.22 -1.68
N ILE A 206 2.77 13.66 -0.46
CA ILE A 206 3.24 14.92 0.14
C ILE A 206 4.77 14.88 0.30
N TRP A 207 5.30 13.81 0.90
CA TRP A 207 6.75 13.64 1.10
C TRP A 207 7.51 13.57 -0.21
N PHE A 208 6.98 12.83 -1.21
CA PHE A 208 7.61 12.78 -2.53
C PHE A 208 7.74 14.17 -3.15
N TRP A 209 6.65 14.95 -3.22
CA TRP A 209 6.69 16.30 -3.80
C TRP A 209 7.63 17.24 -3.07
N TYR A 210 7.64 17.22 -1.75
CA TYR A 210 8.55 18.02 -0.95
C TYR A 210 10.02 17.71 -1.25
N LEU A 211 10.38 16.44 -1.22
CA LEU A 211 11.76 15.98 -1.45
C LEU A 211 12.18 16.11 -2.93
N TYR A 212 11.28 15.86 -3.84
CA TYR A 212 11.54 15.95 -5.28
C TYR A 212 11.82 17.40 -5.70
N ARG A 213 11.06 18.37 -5.19
CA ARG A 213 11.36 19.80 -5.39
C ARG A 213 12.75 20.17 -4.90
N LYS A 214 13.13 19.71 -3.70
CA LYS A 214 14.45 19.95 -3.13
C LYS A 214 15.57 19.31 -3.96
N LEU A 215 15.33 18.10 -4.49
CA LEU A 215 16.27 17.39 -5.35
C LEU A 215 16.55 18.16 -6.66
N LEU A 216 15.52 18.73 -7.30
CA LEU A 216 15.66 19.50 -8.53
C LEU A 216 16.36 20.84 -8.30
N LEU A 217 16.18 21.48 -7.14
CA LEU A 217 16.85 22.74 -6.78
C LEU A 217 18.36 22.55 -6.54
N ASN A 218 18.75 21.44 -5.93
CA ASN A 218 20.16 21.15 -5.64
C ASN A 218 20.98 20.73 -6.87
N LYS A 219 20.35 20.53 -8.02
CA LYS A 219 21.04 20.19 -9.29
C LYS A 219 21.27 21.42 -10.19
N LYS A 220 20.67 22.57 -9.86
CA LYS A 220 21.00 23.86 -10.51
C LYS A 220 22.21 24.48 -9.89
#